data_fc03a741ce17158a2bb72b119dcb6ace
#
_entry.id   fc03a741ce17158a2bb72b119dcb6ace
#
_cell.length_a   1.000
_cell.length_b   1.000
_cell.length_c   1.000
_cell.angle_alpha   90.00
_cell.angle_beta   90.00
_cell.angle_gamma   90.00
#
_symmetry.space_group_name_H-M   'P 1'
#
loop_
_entity.id
_entity.type
_entity.pdbx_description
1 polymer ?
#
loop_
_entity_poly.entity_id
_entity_poly.type
_entity_poly.pdbx_seq_one_letter_code
_entity_poly.pdbx_strand_id
1 'polypeptide(L)'
;PIPGNEIRYQQIGDDLSAMGVHLYQHPSHEVDGCGPLHVGGHARREEHRELINLLKPKFFAPIYAGARNRTYHMEMAIEEGIARKDNILAANGESVLLAEDSWQMGPEAPSGSILVDQSGSVVSGIVVKDRIMLSEEGLVAVILTIDKRTGQLATSPDIISRGFIYMRD
;
A
#
# COMPACT_ATOMS: atom_id res chain seq x y z
N PRO A 1 -9.09 9.04 -10.67
CA PRO A 1 -7.85 8.29 -10.42
C PRO A 1 -7.91 7.58 -9.07
N ILE A 2 -7.14 6.52 -8.90
CA ILE A 2 -6.96 5.87 -7.60
C ILE A 2 -6.20 6.85 -6.69
N PRO A 3 -6.62 7.04 -5.41
CA PRO A 3 -5.92 7.90 -4.48
C PRO A 3 -4.41 7.59 -4.42
N GLY A 4 -3.58 8.64 -4.50
CA GLY A 4 -2.11 8.54 -4.57
C GLY A 4 -1.52 8.60 -5.98
N ASN A 5 -2.33 8.58 -7.02
CA ASN A 5 -1.88 8.70 -8.42
C ASN A 5 -2.20 10.07 -9.04
N GLU A 6 -2.67 11.03 -8.25
CA GLU A 6 -3.18 12.32 -8.72
C GLU A 6 -2.12 13.08 -9.54
N ILE A 7 -0.87 13.13 -9.05
CA ILE A 7 0.23 13.84 -9.73
C ILE A 7 0.53 13.23 -11.10
N ARG A 8 0.61 11.90 -11.16
CA ARG A 8 0.88 11.19 -12.44
C ARG A 8 -0.28 11.37 -13.43
N TYR A 9 -1.50 11.37 -12.91
CA TYR A 9 -2.69 11.58 -13.72
C TYR A 9 -2.72 12.99 -14.31
N GLN A 10 -2.37 14.01 -13.52
CA GLN A 10 -2.23 15.39 -14.00
C GLN A 10 -1.15 15.52 -15.06
N GLN A 11 0.04 14.91 -14.84
CA GLN A 11 1.12 14.92 -15.84
C GLN A 11 0.70 14.35 -17.18
N ILE A 12 0.02 13.19 -17.17
CA ILE A 12 -0.52 12.60 -18.40
C ILE A 12 -1.53 13.55 -19.07
N GLY A 13 -2.36 14.22 -18.28
CA GLY A 13 -3.31 15.20 -18.78
C GLY A 13 -2.63 16.39 -19.46
N ASP A 14 -1.59 16.92 -18.84
CA ASP A 14 -0.80 18.02 -19.38
C ASP A 14 -0.06 17.63 -20.67
N ASP A 15 0.54 16.44 -20.71
CA ASP A 15 1.22 15.92 -21.90
C ASP A 15 0.26 15.75 -23.08
N LEU A 16 -0.91 15.17 -22.83
CA LEU A 16 -1.94 15.01 -23.86
C LEU A 16 -2.48 16.35 -24.36
N SER A 17 -2.69 17.31 -23.47
CA SER A 17 -3.14 18.66 -23.81
C SER A 17 -2.10 19.39 -24.65
N ALA A 18 -0.82 19.24 -24.31
CA ALA A 18 0.29 19.81 -25.10
C ALA A 18 0.36 19.22 -26.52
N MET A 19 -0.10 17.98 -26.71
CA MET A 19 -0.24 17.35 -28.03
C MET A 19 -1.51 17.77 -28.79
N GLY A 20 -2.33 18.67 -28.21
CA GLY A 20 -3.56 19.16 -28.82
C GLY A 20 -4.77 18.22 -28.61
N VAL A 21 -4.68 17.24 -27.71
CA VAL A 21 -5.78 16.35 -27.39
C VAL A 21 -6.79 17.06 -26.47
N HIS A 22 -8.06 16.98 -26.80
CA HIS A 22 -9.14 17.49 -25.95
C HIS A 22 -9.46 16.47 -24.87
N LEU A 23 -9.27 16.86 -23.59
CA LEU A 23 -9.46 15.95 -22.46
C LEU A 23 -10.81 16.15 -21.81
N TYR A 24 -11.52 15.05 -21.59
CA TYR A 24 -12.70 14.98 -20.75
C TYR A 24 -12.38 14.18 -19.50
N GLN A 25 -12.48 14.80 -18.33
CA GLN A 25 -12.12 14.19 -17.06
C GLN A 25 -13.28 14.21 -16.07
N HIS A 26 -13.51 13.10 -15.39
CA HIS A 26 -14.39 13.05 -14.23
C HIS A 26 -13.67 13.66 -13.00
N PRO A 27 -14.30 14.48 -12.14
CA PRO A 27 -15.71 14.88 -12.13
C PRO A 27 -16.03 16.18 -12.90
N SER A 28 -15.03 16.80 -13.52
CA SER A 28 -15.10 18.19 -13.98
C SER A 28 -15.82 18.43 -15.31
N HIS A 29 -16.09 17.38 -16.08
CA HIS A 29 -16.77 17.52 -17.36
C HIS A 29 -17.93 16.54 -17.49
N GLU A 30 -19.13 17.08 -17.64
CA GLU A 30 -20.23 16.37 -18.27
C GLU A 30 -20.06 16.53 -19.77
N VAL A 31 -20.01 15.42 -20.48
CA VAL A 31 -20.12 15.47 -21.94
C VAL A 31 -21.58 15.64 -22.25
N ASP A 32 -21.96 16.71 -22.97
CA ASP A 32 -23.32 17.03 -23.32
C ASP A 32 -24.07 15.79 -23.85
N GLY A 33 -25.10 15.37 -23.09
CA GLY A 33 -25.95 14.22 -23.43
C GLY A 33 -25.46 12.83 -23.00
N CYS A 34 -24.29 12.70 -22.38
CA CYS A 34 -23.75 11.39 -21.99
C CYS A 34 -23.75 11.08 -20.48
N GLY A 35 -24.16 12.04 -19.64
CA GLY A 35 -24.09 11.86 -18.17
C GLY A 35 -22.66 11.76 -17.63
N PRO A 36 -22.47 11.28 -16.39
CA PRO A 36 -21.15 11.18 -15.77
C PRO A 36 -20.25 10.18 -16.50
N LEU A 37 -19.02 10.58 -16.80
CA LEU A 37 -18.02 9.74 -17.49
C LEU A 37 -17.60 8.50 -16.69
N HIS A 38 -17.82 8.51 -15.38
CA HIS A 38 -17.45 7.41 -14.51
C HIS A 38 -18.42 7.26 -13.34
N VAL A 39 -18.80 6.02 -13.07
CA VAL A 39 -19.53 5.62 -11.87
C VAL A 39 -18.60 4.73 -11.04
N GLY A 40 -18.44 5.03 -9.74
CA GLY A 40 -17.62 4.23 -8.84
C GLY A 40 -18.06 2.76 -8.81
N GLY A 41 -17.08 1.83 -8.91
CA GLY A 41 -17.36 0.39 -8.90
C GLY A 41 -17.60 -0.18 -7.50
N HIS A 42 -17.28 0.59 -6.44
CA HIS A 42 -17.52 0.17 -5.06
C HIS A 42 -18.87 0.68 -4.57
N ALA A 43 -19.59 -0.18 -3.87
CA ALA A 43 -20.85 0.16 -3.24
C ALA A 43 -20.67 1.26 -2.18
N ARG A 44 -21.65 2.14 -2.08
CA ARG A 44 -21.74 3.18 -1.05
C ARG A 44 -22.37 2.61 0.23
N ARG A 45 -22.32 3.39 1.32
CA ARG A 45 -22.83 2.96 2.63
C ARG A 45 -24.27 2.46 2.57
N GLU A 46 -25.16 3.20 1.89
CA GLU A 46 -26.58 2.84 1.83
C GLU A 46 -26.83 1.57 0.98
N GLU A 47 -26.02 1.37 -0.07
CA GLU A 47 -26.09 0.16 -0.88
C GLU A 47 -25.60 -1.08 -0.08
N HIS A 48 -24.60 -0.91 0.80
CA HIS A 48 -24.21 -1.96 1.75
C HIS A 48 -25.33 -2.27 2.75
N ARG A 49 -26.05 -1.27 3.27
CA ARG A 49 -27.21 -1.46 4.15
C ARG A 49 -28.31 -2.25 3.45
N GLU A 50 -28.64 -1.84 2.22
CA GLU A 50 -29.63 -2.55 1.42
C GLU A 50 -29.25 -4.03 1.22
N LEU A 51 -27.99 -4.29 0.88
CA LEU A 51 -27.48 -5.66 0.71
C LEU A 51 -27.58 -6.49 2.01
N ILE A 52 -27.20 -5.91 3.15
CA ILE A 52 -27.32 -6.59 4.46
C ILE A 52 -28.79 -6.90 4.77
N ASN A 53 -29.67 -5.94 4.54
CA ASN A 53 -31.12 -6.11 4.79
C ASN A 53 -31.78 -7.12 3.86
N LEU A 54 -31.30 -7.21 2.63
CA LEU A 54 -31.79 -8.18 1.66
C LEU A 54 -31.32 -9.61 1.99
N LEU A 55 -30.04 -9.77 2.32
CA LEU A 55 -29.42 -11.08 2.59
C LEU A 55 -29.68 -11.59 4.00
N LYS A 56 -29.85 -10.70 4.98
CA LYS A 56 -30.00 -11.00 6.41
C LYS A 56 -29.00 -12.06 6.88
N PRO A 57 -27.69 -11.83 6.70
CA PRO A 57 -26.69 -12.83 6.99
C PRO A 57 -26.63 -13.14 8.49
N LYS A 58 -26.37 -14.39 8.83
CA LYS A 58 -26.19 -14.82 10.21
C LYS A 58 -24.89 -14.32 10.81
N PHE A 59 -23.82 -14.36 10.02
CA PHE A 59 -22.50 -13.84 10.38
C PHE A 59 -22.07 -12.77 9.39
N PHE A 60 -21.37 -11.77 9.88
CA PHE A 60 -20.87 -10.69 9.06
C PHE A 60 -19.36 -10.49 9.26
N ALA A 61 -18.60 -10.58 8.19
CA ALA A 61 -17.15 -10.44 8.20
C ALA A 61 -16.71 -9.41 7.13
N PRO A 62 -16.48 -8.14 7.50
CA PRO A 62 -15.97 -7.16 6.55
C PRO A 62 -14.50 -7.43 6.24
N ILE A 63 -14.17 -7.48 4.95
CA ILE A 63 -12.84 -7.75 4.42
C ILE A 63 -12.39 -6.65 3.45
N TYR A 64 -11.18 -6.74 2.96
CA TYR A 64 -10.64 -5.90 1.87
C TYR A 64 -10.56 -4.41 2.21
N ALA A 65 -10.38 -4.07 3.47
CA ALA A 65 -10.18 -2.69 3.93
C ALA A 65 -9.27 -2.65 5.16
N GLY A 66 -8.73 -1.47 5.46
CA GLY A 66 -8.02 -1.24 6.72
C GLY A 66 -8.93 -1.43 7.94
N ALA A 67 -8.34 -1.69 9.11
CA ALA A 67 -9.06 -1.99 10.35
C ALA A 67 -10.16 -0.96 10.67
N ARG A 68 -9.88 0.33 10.53
CA ARG A 68 -10.85 1.41 10.77
C ARG A 68 -12.12 1.28 9.91
N ASN A 69 -11.96 1.05 8.61
CA ASN A 69 -13.11 0.95 7.70
C ASN A 69 -13.89 -0.34 7.94
N ARG A 70 -13.22 -1.44 8.29
CA ARG A 70 -13.87 -2.69 8.67
C ARG A 70 -14.68 -2.54 9.95
N THR A 71 -14.17 -1.79 10.93
CA THR A 71 -14.93 -1.47 12.16
C THR A 71 -16.19 -0.67 11.85
N TYR A 72 -16.11 0.37 11.03
CA TYR A 72 -17.31 1.13 10.61
C TYR A 72 -18.33 0.27 9.85
N HIS A 73 -17.84 -0.66 9.02
CA HIS A 73 -18.73 -1.57 8.30
C HIS A 73 -19.41 -2.57 9.26
N MET A 74 -18.70 -3.05 10.27
CA MET A 74 -19.26 -3.87 11.35
C MET A 74 -20.31 -3.09 12.17
N GLU A 75 -20.01 -1.84 12.55
CA GLU A 75 -20.97 -1.01 13.28
C GLU A 75 -22.27 -0.80 12.48
N MET A 76 -22.15 -0.57 11.18
CA MET A 76 -23.30 -0.48 10.29
C MET A 76 -24.09 -1.80 10.26
N ALA A 77 -23.42 -2.96 10.22
CA ALA A 77 -24.09 -4.26 10.26
C ALA A 77 -24.84 -4.48 11.59
N ILE A 78 -24.30 -3.97 12.70
CA ILE A 78 -24.97 -3.99 14.01
C ILE A 78 -26.21 -3.08 14.00
N GLU A 79 -26.12 -1.89 13.40
CA GLU A 79 -27.27 -0.98 13.21
C GLU A 79 -28.40 -1.66 12.41
N GLU A 80 -28.07 -2.52 11.45
CA GLU A 80 -29.03 -3.29 10.64
C GLU A 80 -29.47 -4.60 11.31
N GLY A 81 -29.12 -4.83 12.59
CA GLY A 81 -29.69 -5.90 13.41
C GLY A 81 -28.82 -7.17 13.52
N ILE A 82 -27.60 -7.20 12.95
CA ILE A 82 -26.69 -8.31 13.15
C ILE A 82 -26.09 -8.20 14.57
N ALA A 83 -26.25 -9.23 15.38
CA ALA A 83 -25.76 -9.21 16.74
C ALA A 83 -24.23 -8.99 16.78
N ARG A 84 -23.72 -8.21 17.75
CA ARG A 84 -22.29 -7.92 17.86
C ARG A 84 -21.43 -9.18 17.91
N LYS A 85 -21.88 -10.24 18.59
CA LYS A 85 -21.19 -11.52 18.69
C LYS A 85 -21.06 -12.27 17.35
N ASP A 86 -21.92 -11.94 16.40
CA ASP A 86 -21.97 -12.57 15.07
C ASP A 86 -21.21 -11.75 14.00
N ASN A 87 -20.51 -10.68 14.45
CA ASN A 87 -19.61 -9.90 13.63
C ASN A 87 -18.16 -10.35 13.84
N ILE A 88 -17.44 -10.55 12.75
CA ILE A 88 -16.10 -11.15 12.72
C ILE A 88 -15.11 -10.12 12.17
N LEU A 89 -14.15 -9.69 12.96
CA LEU A 89 -13.05 -8.81 12.55
C LEU A 89 -11.74 -9.59 12.57
N ALA A 90 -11.50 -10.38 11.54
CA ALA A 90 -10.23 -11.10 11.40
C ALA A 90 -9.14 -10.23 10.77
N ALA A 91 -7.94 -10.26 11.32
CA ALA A 91 -6.77 -9.65 10.74
C ALA A 91 -6.13 -10.54 9.64
N ASN A 92 -5.16 -9.98 8.90
CA ASN A 92 -4.39 -10.79 7.96
C ASN A 92 -3.65 -11.92 8.70
N GLY A 93 -3.77 -13.13 8.22
CA GLY A 93 -3.22 -14.33 8.84
C GLY A 93 -4.15 -15.04 9.82
N GLU A 94 -5.15 -14.37 10.35
CA GLU A 94 -6.16 -15.00 11.17
C GLU A 94 -7.16 -15.77 10.30
N SER A 95 -7.44 -17.01 10.65
CA SER A 95 -8.47 -17.82 10.01
C SER A 95 -9.72 -17.90 10.87
N VAL A 96 -10.86 -18.11 10.22
CA VAL A 96 -12.16 -18.24 10.87
C VAL A 96 -12.77 -19.56 10.49
N LEU A 97 -13.13 -20.35 11.47
CA LEU A 97 -13.87 -21.60 11.30
C LEU A 97 -15.35 -21.32 11.49
N LEU A 98 -16.13 -21.51 10.43
CA LEU A 98 -17.57 -21.31 10.42
C LEU A 98 -18.29 -22.64 10.55
N ALA A 99 -19.30 -22.68 11.40
CA ALA A 99 -20.29 -23.73 11.50
C ALA A 99 -21.69 -23.15 11.26
N GLU A 100 -22.71 -23.98 11.24
CA GLU A 100 -24.08 -23.55 10.96
C GLU A 100 -24.57 -22.47 11.91
N ASP A 101 -24.26 -22.59 13.22
CA ASP A 101 -24.75 -21.69 14.27
C ASP A 101 -23.67 -20.99 15.09
N SER A 102 -22.41 -21.15 14.72
CA SER A 102 -21.28 -20.60 15.46
C SER A 102 -20.09 -20.31 14.59
N TRP A 103 -19.18 -19.50 15.11
CA TRP A 103 -17.86 -19.31 14.53
C TRP A 103 -16.81 -19.26 15.64
N GLN A 104 -15.57 -19.56 15.28
CA GLN A 104 -14.41 -19.42 16.16
C GLN A 104 -13.18 -19.07 15.36
N MET A 105 -12.18 -18.49 16.03
CA MET A 105 -10.87 -18.30 15.42
C MET A 105 -10.20 -19.67 15.20
N GLY A 106 -9.64 -19.85 14.03
CA GLY A 106 -8.85 -21.01 13.66
C GLY A 106 -7.34 -20.80 13.82
N PRO A 107 -6.53 -21.74 13.35
CA PRO A 107 -5.09 -21.59 13.36
C PRO A 107 -4.65 -20.43 12.46
N GLU A 108 -3.58 -19.72 12.89
CA GLU A 108 -3.00 -18.67 12.07
C GLU A 108 -2.37 -19.23 10.79
N ALA A 109 -2.55 -18.50 9.68
CA ALA A 109 -1.88 -18.75 8.42
C ALA A 109 -0.73 -17.75 8.23
N PRO A 110 0.35 -18.12 7.54
CA PRO A 110 1.41 -17.17 7.20
C PRO A 110 0.85 -15.95 6.46
N SER A 111 1.18 -14.77 6.95
CA SER A 111 0.73 -13.51 6.36
C SER A 111 1.86 -12.49 6.37
N GLY A 112 1.73 -11.41 5.60
CA GLY A 112 2.71 -10.34 5.51
C GLY A 112 3.14 -10.07 4.08
N SER A 113 4.11 -9.16 3.92
CA SER A 113 4.64 -8.78 2.62
C SER A 113 5.87 -9.62 2.28
N ILE A 114 5.87 -10.17 1.09
CA ILE A 114 7.05 -10.79 0.48
C ILE A 114 7.57 -9.82 -0.57
N LEU A 115 8.81 -9.38 -0.39
CA LEU A 115 9.47 -8.48 -1.34
C LEU A 115 10.21 -9.32 -2.37
N VAL A 116 9.98 -9.00 -3.64
CA VAL A 116 10.64 -9.64 -4.78
C VAL A 116 11.39 -8.60 -5.59
N ASP A 117 12.52 -8.95 -6.14
CA ASP A 117 13.28 -8.11 -7.06
C ASP A 117 12.75 -8.21 -8.50
N GLN A 118 13.40 -7.53 -9.42
CA GLN A 118 13.02 -7.53 -10.84
C GLN A 118 13.15 -8.92 -11.50
N SER A 119 13.97 -9.82 -10.93
CA SER A 119 14.11 -11.19 -11.41
C SER A 119 13.04 -12.13 -10.86
N GLY A 120 12.17 -11.67 -9.94
CA GLY A 120 11.20 -12.48 -9.23
C GLY A 120 11.78 -13.22 -8.02
N SER A 121 13.04 -12.94 -7.64
CA SER A 121 13.67 -13.56 -6.48
C SER A 121 13.26 -12.88 -5.19
N VAL A 122 13.02 -13.67 -4.14
CA VAL A 122 12.64 -13.15 -2.82
C VAL A 122 13.83 -12.40 -2.21
N VAL A 123 13.59 -11.15 -1.82
CA VAL A 123 14.59 -10.30 -1.16
C VAL A 123 14.45 -10.43 0.35
N SER A 124 15.55 -10.77 1.03
CA SER A 124 15.53 -10.87 2.49
C SER A 124 15.30 -9.50 3.15
N GLY A 125 14.66 -9.49 4.32
CA GLY A 125 14.43 -8.27 5.08
C GLY A 125 15.71 -7.51 5.47
N ILE A 126 16.84 -8.21 5.60
CA ILE A 126 18.16 -7.61 5.86
C ILE A 126 18.59 -6.76 4.68
N VAL A 127 18.52 -7.29 3.45
CA VAL A 127 18.89 -6.55 2.23
C VAL A 127 18.02 -5.31 2.05
N VAL A 128 16.72 -5.40 2.38
CA VAL A 128 15.82 -4.26 2.31
C VAL A 128 16.20 -3.19 3.34
N LYS A 129 16.46 -3.59 4.57
CA LYS A 129 16.90 -2.69 5.65
C LYS A 129 18.20 -1.99 5.29
N ASP A 130 19.19 -2.71 4.75
CA ASP A 130 20.46 -2.15 4.31
C ASP A 130 20.26 -1.11 3.18
N ARG A 131 19.38 -1.41 2.21
CA ARG A 131 19.06 -0.47 1.14
C ARG A 131 18.38 0.80 1.66
N ILE A 132 17.45 0.68 2.62
CA ILE A 132 16.82 1.83 3.26
C ILE A 132 17.89 2.66 3.98
N MET A 133 18.74 2.04 4.80
CA MET A 133 19.82 2.72 5.51
C MET A 133 20.76 3.45 4.54
N LEU A 134 21.19 2.79 3.46
CA LEU A 134 22.03 3.41 2.43
C LEU A 134 21.36 4.57 1.72
N SER A 135 20.02 4.54 1.57
CA SER A 135 19.27 5.64 0.94
C SER A 135 19.08 6.85 1.85
N GLU A 136 19.02 6.64 3.15
CA GLU A 136 18.78 7.69 4.16
C GLU A 136 20.10 8.30 4.67
N GLU A 137 21.11 7.45 4.92
CA GLU A 137 22.36 7.81 5.59
C GLU A 137 23.52 8.02 4.60
N GLY A 138 23.43 7.40 3.41
CA GLY A 138 24.51 7.34 2.46
C GLY A 138 25.63 6.36 2.86
N LEU A 139 26.72 6.37 2.08
CA LEU A 139 27.90 5.52 2.30
C LEU A 139 29.17 6.35 2.12
N VAL A 140 30.11 6.20 3.06
CA VAL A 140 31.50 6.67 2.92
C VAL A 140 32.42 5.47 3.08
N ALA A 141 33.26 5.23 2.09
CA ALA A 141 34.35 4.25 2.17
C ALA A 141 35.69 4.96 2.13
N VAL A 142 36.54 4.70 3.12
CA VAL A 142 37.90 5.23 3.19
C VAL A 142 38.87 4.11 2.99
N ILE A 143 39.70 4.19 1.96
CA ILE A 143 40.74 3.18 1.63
C ILE A 143 42.10 3.71 2.05
N LEU A 144 42.77 2.99 2.94
CA LEU A 144 44.05 3.35 3.48
C LEU A 144 45.09 2.30 3.11
N THR A 145 46.25 2.71 2.60
CA THR A 145 47.41 1.85 2.42
C THR A 145 48.46 2.19 3.48
N ILE A 146 48.77 1.25 4.35
CA ILE A 146 49.70 1.44 5.46
C ILE A 146 50.98 0.62 5.23
N ASP A 147 52.15 1.26 5.34
CA ASP A 147 53.42 0.58 5.36
C ASP A 147 53.55 -0.22 6.66
N LYS A 148 53.63 -1.56 6.55
CA LYS A 148 53.68 -2.47 7.68
C LYS A 148 54.90 -2.26 8.57
N ARG A 149 56.00 -1.75 8.04
CA ARG A 149 57.26 -1.55 8.76
C ARG A 149 57.28 -0.27 9.57
N THR A 150 56.68 0.80 9.04
CA THR A 150 56.69 2.13 9.66
C THR A 150 55.39 2.48 10.36
N GLY A 151 54.29 1.77 10.03
CA GLY A 151 52.92 2.10 10.52
C GLY A 151 52.34 3.38 9.92
N GLN A 152 53.00 3.98 8.92
CA GLN A 152 52.58 5.22 8.29
C GLN A 152 51.79 4.95 7.00
N LEU A 153 51.02 5.96 6.56
CA LEU A 153 50.34 5.90 5.27
C LEU A 153 51.35 5.85 4.13
N ALA A 154 51.28 4.85 3.28
CA ALA A 154 52.13 4.70 2.11
C ALA A 154 51.66 5.60 0.94
N THR A 155 50.36 5.94 0.87
CA THR A 155 49.76 6.83 -0.12
C THR A 155 48.70 7.66 0.55
N SER A 156 48.21 8.72 -0.13
CA SER A 156 47.06 9.49 0.30
C SER A 156 45.81 8.57 0.37
N PRO A 157 44.93 8.77 1.37
CA PRO A 157 43.70 8.04 1.46
C PRO A 157 42.79 8.26 0.25
N ASP A 158 42.18 7.19 -0.25
CA ASP A 158 41.06 7.32 -1.22
C ASP A 158 39.75 7.34 -0.48
N ILE A 159 38.90 8.31 -0.80
CA ILE A 159 37.58 8.47 -0.19
C ILE A 159 36.52 8.36 -1.27
N ILE A 160 35.61 7.41 -1.10
CA ILE A 160 34.46 7.22 -1.96
C ILE A 160 33.20 7.52 -1.14
N SER A 161 32.36 8.42 -1.61
CA SER A 161 31.07 8.71 -0.99
C SER A 161 29.92 8.50 -1.98
N ARG A 162 28.77 8.05 -1.46
CA ARG A 162 27.53 7.88 -2.20
C ARG A 162 26.35 8.30 -1.32
N GLY A 163 25.36 8.93 -1.93
CA GLY A 163 24.13 9.34 -1.22
C GLY A 163 24.24 10.65 -0.45
N PHE A 164 25.36 11.36 -0.49
CA PHE A 164 25.52 12.70 0.08
C PHE A 164 25.28 13.78 -0.96
N ILE A 165 24.88 14.96 -0.49
CA ILE A 165 24.79 16.15 -1.34
C ILE A 165 26.18 16.46 -1.86
N TYR A 166 26.29 16.71 -3.16
CA TYR A 166 27.54 17.06 -3.81
C TYR A 166 28.07 18.37 -3.20
N MET A 167 29.12 18.29 -2.40
CA MET A 167 29.90 19.50 -2.09
C MET A 167 30.86 19.68 -3.28
N ARG A 168 30.64 20.72 -4.08
CA ARG A 168 31.64 21.19 -5.03
C ARG A 168 32.78 21.83 -4.21
N ASP A 169 34.00 21.35 -4.43
CA ASP A 169 35.23 22.05 -4.03
C ASP A 169 35.27 23.41 -4.69
#